data_51233e0719e87bf87031d9c10b6f16d3
#
_entry.id   51233e0719e87bf87031d9c10b6f16d3
#
_cell.length_a   1.000
_cell.length_b   1.000
_cell.length_c   1.000
_cell.angle_alpha   90.00
_cell.angle_beta   90.00
_cell.angle_gamma   90.00
#
_symmetry.space_group_name_H-M   'P 1'
#
loop_
_entity.id
_entity.type
_entity.pdbx_description
1 polymer ?
#
loop_
_entity_poly.entity_id
_entity_poly.type
_entity_poly.pdbx_seq_one_letter_code
_entity_poly.pdbx_strand_id
1 'polypeptide(L)'
;MGEIIYDTGMAGSVIYGLAERALLPFGLHHFIYTPFFFTNLGGSMVIDGTLYEGAVNIYNAMLASPDAMFDVNITRFIMNGKVIFAMFGLPGAALAMYRCAKPERKPQVKALLIAAIIPSIFTGITEPIEYSFLFAAPLLFVVHAGYAGLAYLLTYICKVNIPGPSSFGGPFLSTIFNGIMQADKGSNWIWVFIIGIPFFFLYYFTFRFMITKFGYKTPGREDEGQEVKKLDKKVSDEMLATIIEGLGGADNILHVDACFTRLRVKVKDKALVMPDADWKQKTGANGVVQVADGVQVIYGAKADIYKNNLKSA
;
A
#
# COMPACT_ATOMS: atom_id res chain seq x y z
N MET A 1 26.68 4.46 0.26
CA MET A 1 25.59 4.28 -0.74
C MET A 1 24.83 5.59 -1.00
N GLY A 2 24.46 6.36 0.03
CA GLY A 2 23.74 7.64 -0.14
C GLY A 2 24.48 8.66 -0.97
N GLU A 3 25.75 8.94 -0.69
CA GLU A 3 26.58 9.87 -1.47
C GLU A 3 26.70 9.46 -2.94
N ILE A 4 26.87 8.15 -3.22
CA ILE A 4 26.94 7.65 -4.60
C ILE A 4 25.62 7.95 -5.34
N ILE A 5 24.46 7.76 -4.69
CA ILE A 5 23.14 8.03 -5.29
C ILE A 5 23.00 9.54 -5.56
N TYR A 6 23.50 10.40 -4.66
CA TYR A 6 23.45 11.85 -4.85
C TYR A 6 24.33 12.30 -6.02
N ASP A 7 25.57 11.82 -6.09
CA ASP A 7 26.56 12.28 -7.07
C ASP A 7 26.30 11.76 -8.50
N THR A 8 25.58 10.64 -8.65
CA THR A 8 25.36 10.01 -9.97
C THR A 8 24.22 10.63 -10.79
N GLY A 9 23.60 11.72 -10.32
CA GLY A 9 22.61 12.47 -11.11
C GLY A 9 21.45 11.60 -11.59
N MET A 10 21.32 11.45 -12.91
CA MET A 10 20.26 10.66 -13.56
C MET A 10 20.28 9.17 -13.12
N ALA A 11 21.44 8.55 -13.04
CA ALA A 11 21.57 7.17 -12.58
C ALA A 11 21.16 7.03 -11.11
N GLY A 12 21.47 8.03 -10.27
CA GLY A 12 21.04 8.09 -8.89
C GLY A 12 19.51 8.06 -8.72
N SER A 13 18.79 8.74 -9.60
CA SER A 13 17.32 8.72 -9.59
C SER A 13 16.77 7.31 -9.86
N VAL A 14 17.35 6.60 -10.82
CA VAL A 14 16.97 5.19 -11.12
C VAL A 14 17.26 4.28 -9.94
N ILE A 15 18.49 4.38 -9.40
CA ILE A 15 18.92 3.55 -8.27
C ILE A 15 18.05 3.81 -7.04
N TYR A 16 17.72 5.07 -6.77
CA TYR A 16 16.83 5.46 -5.67
C TYR A 16 15.44 4.83 -5.80
N GLY A 17 14.80 4.97 -6.95
CA GLY A 17 13.45 4.41 -7.18
C GLY A 17 13.43 2.89 -7.18
N LEU A 18 14.46 2.25 -7.77
CA LEU A 18 14.59 0.79 -7.78
C LEU A 18 14.85 0.24 -6.38
N ALA A 19 15.78 0.85 -5.61
CA ALA A 19 16.12 0.41 -4.26
C ALA A 19 14.93 0.58 -3.30
N GLU A 20 14.20 1.68 -3.40
CA GLU A 20 13.00 1.94 -2.60
C GLU A 20 11.97 0.84 -2.82
N ARG A 21 11.72 0.41 -4.07
CA ARG A 21 10.80 -0.71 -4.35
C ARG A 21 11.39 -2.07 -4.00
N ALA A 22 12.67 -2.32 -4.28
CA ALA A 22 13.29 -3.62 -3.99
C ALA A 22 13.30 -3.96 -2.50
N LEU A 23 13.35 -2.97 -1.61
CA LEU A 23 13.34 -3.16 -0.16
C LEU A 23 11.93 -3.19 0.45
N LEU A 24 10.90 -2.88 -0.33
CA LEU A 24 9.51 -2.87 0.15
C LEU A 24 9.05 -4.24 0.68
N PRO A 25 9.35 -5.40 0.05
CA PRO A 25 8.94 -6.70 0.57
C PRO A 25 9.46 -7.03 1.96
N PHE A 26 10.58 -6.40 2.35
CA PHE A 26 11.24 -6.56 3.64
C PHE A 26 10.80 -5.50 4.67
N GLY A 27 9.94 -4.54 4.27
CA GLY A 27 9.58 -3.40 5.11
C GLY A 27 10.72 -2.38 5.33
N LEU A 28 11.83 -2.51 4.58
CA LEU A 28 13.06 -1.72 4.75
C LEU A 28 13.14 -0.50 3.82
N HIS A 29 12.13 -0.24 3.00
CA HIS A 29 12.12 0.87 2.05
C HIS A 29 12.24 2.25 2.73
N HIS A 30 11.77 2.39 3.98
CA HIS A 30 11.96 3.60 4.77
C HIS A 30 13.43 3.97 4.99
N PHE A 31 14.33 2.99 5.08
CA PHE A 31 15.77 3.22 5.24
C PHE A 31 16.41 3.85 4.01
N ILE A 32 15.77 3.75 2.85
CA ILE A 32 16.26 4.42 1.63
C ILE A 32 15.85 5.88 1.64
N TYR A 33 14.59 6.22 1.77
CA TYR A 33 14.15 7.60 1.54
C TYR A 33 14.31 8.52 2.75
N THR A 34 14.20 8.00 3.99
CA THR A 34 14.26 8.84 5.18
C THR A 34 15.55 9.65 5.30
N PRO A 35 16.76 9.08 5.06
CA PRO A 35 17.98 9.86 5.05
C PRO A 35 18.00 10.99 4.01
N PHE A 36 17.50 10.73 2.79
CA PHE A 36 17.40 11.77 1.76
C PHE A 36 16.38 12.85 2.10
N PHE A 37 15.31 12.50 2.80
CA PHE A 37 14.27 13.46 3.18
C PHE A 37 14.79 14.49 4.18
N PHE A 38 15.59 14.07 5.18
CA PHE A 38 15.81 14.86 6.39
C PHE A 38 17.28 15.15 6.71
N THR A 39 18.23 14.61 5.95
CA THR A 39 19.66 14.86 6.17
C THR A 39 20.32 15.45 4.92
N ASN A 40 21.56 15.90 5.05
CA ASN A 40 22.39 16.45 3.95
C ASN A 40 22.58 15.47 2.77
N LEU A 41 22.29 14.18 2.94
CA LEU A 41 22.25 13.23 1.82
C LEU A 41 21.22 13.60 0.76
N GLY A 42 20.17 14.30 1.12
CA GLY A 42 19.16 14.84 0.19
C GLY A 42 19.51 16.21 -0.38
N GLY A 43 20.68 16.73 -0.02
CA GLY A 43 21.19 18.04 -0.43
C GLY A 43 21.14 19.07 0.69
N SER A 44 21.83 20.19 0.42
CA SER A 44 21.84 21.38 1.27
C SER A 44 21.67 22.62 0.37
N MET A 45 20.83 23.56 0.75
CA MET A 45 20.53 24.76 -0.04
C MET A 45 20.23 25.94 0.86
N VAL A 46 20.73 27.11 0.50
CA VAL A 46 20.40 28.38 1.18
C VAL A 46 19.19 28.99 0.47
N ILE A 47 18.11 29.23 1.20
CA ILE A 47 16.88 29.87 0.70
C ILE A 47 16.54 31.00 1.66
N ASP A 48 16.35 32.19 1.12
CA ASP A 48 16.04 33.42 1.88
C ASP A 48 17.04 33.65 3.05
N GLY A 49 18.34 33.37 2.82
CA GLY A 49 19.40 33.52 3.81
C GLY A 49 19.51 32.41 4.86
N THR A 50 18.64 31.40 4.82
CA THR A 50 18.66 30.26 5.78
C THR A 50 19.13 29.01 5.08
N LEU A 51 20.05 28.27 5.73
CA LEU A 51 20.50 26.95 5.25
C LEU A 51 19.47 25.88 5.61
N TYR A 52 19.03 25.14 4.61
CA TYR A 52 18.17 23.96 4.75
C TYR A 52 18.89 22.71 4.30
N GLU A 53 18.69 21.61 5.01
CA GLU A 53 19.25 20.29 4.68
C GLU A 53 18.12 19.26 4.56
N GLY A 54 18.28 18.34 3.60
CA GLY A 54 17.30 17.30 3.28
C GLY A 54 16.25 17.74 2.26
N ALA A 55 16.00 16.85 1.33
CA ALA A 55 15.17 17.15 0.15
C ALA A 55 13.76 17.68 0.49
N VAL A 56 13.11 17.14 1.52
CA VAL A 56 11.77 17.58 1.95
C VAL A 56 11.82 18.95 2.60
N ASN A 57 12.82 19.22 3.45
CA ASN A 57 12.98 20.51 4.10
C ASN A 57 13.26 21.60 3.08
N ILE A 58 14.18 21.34 2.13
CA ILE A 58 14.52 22.25 1.05
C ILE A 58 13.29 22.49 0.16
N TYR A 59 12.55 21.42 -0.21
CA TYR A 59 11.34 21.55 -1.01
C TYR A 59 10.29 22.44 -0.34
N ASN A 60 10.04 22.24 0.96
CA ASN A 60 9.09 23.05 1.72
C ASN A 60 9.53 24.50 1.84
N ALA A 61 10.84 24.76 1.98
CA ALA A 61 11.38 26.11 1.97
C ALA A 61 11.22 26.80 0.59
N MET A 62 11.52 26.08 -0.52
CA MET A 62 11.25 26.58 -1.88
C MET A 62 9.75 26.83 -2.11
N LEU A 63 8.88 26.00 -1.55
CA LEU A 63 7.43 26.17 -1.66
C LEU A 63 6.96 27.45 -0.94
N ALA A 64 7.52 27.74 0.23
CA ALA A 64 7.19 28.91 1.06
C ALA A 64 7.80 30.21 0.55
N SER A 65 8.99 30.17 -0.06
CA SER A 65 9.68 31.34 -0.59
C SER A 65 8.96 31.91 -1.82
N PRO A 66 8.75 33.22 -1.93
CA PRO A 66 8.14 33.81 -3.13
C PRO A 66 9.02 33.71 -4.38
N ASP A 67 10.35 33.75 -4.22
CA ASP A 67 11.30 33.87 -5.32
C ASP A 67 11.97 32.53 -5.69
N ALA A 68 11.92 31.53 -4.84
CA ALA A 68 12.61 30.26 -5.08
C ALA A 68 11.87 29.40 -6.12
N MET A 69 12.65 28.91 -7.09
CA MET A 69 12.21 27.92 -8.09
C MET A 69 12.57 26.51 -7.65
N PHE A 70 11.77 25.52 -8.02
CA PHE A 70 12.06 24.13 -7.74
C PHE A 70 13.30 23.64 -8.50
N ASP A 71 14.15 22.86 -7.82
CA ASP A 71 15.34 22.22 -8.39
C ASP A 71 15.17 20.71 -8.43
N VAL A 72 15.25 20.13 -9.63
CA VAL A 72 15.10 18.69 -9.83
C VAL A 72 16.22 17.88 -9.16
N ASN A 73 17.40 18.45 -8.94
CA ASN A 73 18.49 17.78 -8.24
C ASN A 73 18.17 17.50 -6.78
N ILE A 74 17.27 18.28 -6.19
CA ILE A 74 16.73 18.08 -4.85
C ILE A 74 15.44 17.25 -4.94
N THR A 75 14.49 17.67 -5.79
CA THR A 75 13.16 17.11 -5.83
C THR A 75 13.09 15.66 -6.33
N ARG A 76 14.13 15.16 -7.01
CA ARG A 76 14.24 13.74 -7.37
C ARG A 76 14.19 12.81 -6.15
N PHE A 77 14.54 13.30 -4.96
CA PHE A 77 14.55 12.53 -3.72
C PHE A 77 13.24 12.64 -2.90
N ILE A 78 12.28 13.46 -3.32
CA ILE A 78 10.94 13.55 -2.68
C ILE A 78 9.92 12.59 -3.31
N MET A 79 10.37 11.49 -3.86
CA MET A 79 9.53 10.44 -4.48
C MET A 79 8.70 10.92 -5.67
N ASN A 80 9.21 11.82 -6.52
CA ASN A 80 8.52 12.32 -7.70
C ASN A 80 8.10 11.21 -8.69
N GLY A 81 8.92 10.16 -8.88
CA GLY A 81 8.56 8.98 -9.69
C GLY A 81 7.37 8.20 -9.16
N LYS A 82 7.11 8.26 -7.85
CA LYS A 82 5.95 7.63 -7.21
C LYS A 82 4.64 8.19 -7.73
N VAL A 83 4.59 9.49 -8.08
CA VAL A 83 3.41 10.12 -8.67
C VAL A 83 2.97 9.38 -9.94
N ILE A 84 3.93 8.95 -10.76
CA ILE A 84 3.66 8.26 -12.03
C ILE A 84 3.14 6.85 -11.79
N PHE A 85 3.89 6.01 -11.07
CA PHE A 85 3.50 4.60 -10.97
C PHE A 85 2.32 4.38 -10.02
N ALA A 86 2.14 5.21 -8.99
CA ALA A 86 1.02 5.07 -8.05
C ALA A 86 -0.32 5.53 -8.65
N MET A 87 -0.32 6.60 -9.46
CA MET A 87 -1.53 7.12 -10.09
C MET A 87 -1.90 6.40 -11.39
N PHE A 88 -0.93 5.91 -12.14
CA PHE A 88 -1.17 5.35 -13.47
C PHE A 88 -0.71 3.90 -13.58
N GLY A 89 0.52 3.59 -13.20
CA GLY A 89 1.09 2.24 -13.34
C GLY A 89 0.30 1.18 -12.59
N LEU A 90 0.15 1.35 -11.28
CA LEU A 90 -0.56 0.37 -10.43
C LEU A 90 -2.05 0.21 -10.78
N PRO A 91 -2.81 1.28 -11.14
CA PRO A 91 -4.14 1.11 -11.74
C PRO A 91 -4.14 0.30 -13.04
N GLY A 92 -3.13 0.47 -13.89
CA GLY A 92 -2.94 -0.38 -15.08
C GLY A 92 -2.71 -1.85 -14.74
N ALA A 93 -1.85 -2.12 -13.76
CA ALA A 93 -1.61 -3.47 -13.23
C ALA A 93 -2.89 -4.10 -12.66
N ALA A 94 -3.65 -3.33 -11.89
CA ALA A 94 -4.90 -3.79 -11.31
C ALA A 94 -5.95 -4.11 -12.37
N LEU A 95 -6.08 -3.28 -13.39
CA LEU A 95 -6.98 -3.57 -14.51
C LEU A 95 -6.54 -4.86 -15.24
N ALA A 96 -5.24 -5.10 -15.42
CA ALA A 96 -4.72 -6.33 -16.00
C ALA A 96 -5.09 -7.56 -15.16
N MET A 97 -4.88 -7.50 -13.83
CA MET A 97 -5.25 -8.58 -12.91
C MET A 97 -6.76 -8.85 -12.94
N TYR A 98 -7.60 -7.80 -12.89
CA TYR A 98 -9.05 -7.92 -13.00
C TYR A 98 -9.49 -8.59 -14.31
N ARG A 99 -8.90 -8.19 -15.44
CA ARG A 99 -9.23 -8.77 -16.76
C ARG A 99 -8.83 -10.23 -16.86
N CYS A 100 -7.76 -10.63 -16.17
CA CYS A 100 -7.27 -12.01 -16.14
C CYS A 100 -8.00 -12.91 -15.12
N ALA A 101 -8.78 -12.34 -14.20
CA ALA A 101 -9.51 -13.09 -13.18
C ALA A 101 -10.61 -13.97 -13.81
N LYS A 102 -10.90 -15.12 -13.17
CA LYS A 102 -12.00 -16.02 -13.53
C LYS A 102 -13.34 -15.27 -13.46
N PRO A 103 -14.29 -15.48 -14.39
CA PRO A 103 -15.56 -14.77 -14.44
C PRO A 103 -16.31 -14.76 -13.09
N GLU A 104 -16.34 -15.91 -12.41
CA GLU A 104 -17.05 -16.14 -11.14
C GLU A 104 -16.49 -15.30 -9.98
N ARG A 105 -15.18 -14.96 -10.06
CA ARG A 105 -14.46 -14.21 -9.01
C ARG A 105 -14.34 -12.72 -9.30
N LYS A 106 -14.70 -12.27 -10.49
CA LYS A 106 -14.57 -10.85 -10.89
C LYS A 106 -15.21 -9.86 -9.93
N PRO A 107 -16.41 -10.07 -9.37
CA PRO A 107 -17.00 -9.11 -8.43
C PRO A 107 -16.14 -8.90 -7.18
N GLN A 108 -15.63 -9.99 -6.59
CA GLN A 108 -14.77 -9.95 -5.40
C GLN A 108 -13.41 -9.30 -5.70
N VAL A 109 -12.79 -9.70 -6.83
CA VAL A 109 -11.51 -9.12 -7.30
C VAL A 109 -11.65 -7.64 -7.59
N LYS A 110 -12.75 -7.20 -8.20
CA LYS A 110 -13.02 -5.78 -8.45
C LYS A 110 -13.04 -4.99 -7.14
N ALA A 111 -13.75 -5.46 -6.13
CA ALA A 111 -13.84 -4.79 -4.84
C ALA A 111 -12.46 -4.72 -4.15
N LEU A 112 -11.72 -5.84 -4.13
CA LEU A 112 -10.37 -5.91 -3.58
C LEU A 112 -9.42 -4.90 -4.24
N LEU A 113 -9.36 -4.91 -5.58
CA LEU A 113 -8.44 -4.07 -6.33
C LEU A 113 -8.80 -2.58 -6.23
N ILE A 114 -10.09 -2.22 -6.24
CA ILE A 114 -10.53 -0.83 -6.01
C ILE A 114 -10.09 -0.37 -4.62
N ALA A 115 -10.34 -1.17 -3.58
CA ALA A 115 -9.92 -0.86 -2.22
C ALA A 115 -8.39 -0.69 -2.07
N ALA A 116 -7.60 -1.41 -2.88
CA ALA A 116 -6.15 -1.31 -2.88
C ALA A 116 -5.61 -0.13 -3.70
N ILE A 117 -6.31 0.29 -4.78
CA ILE A 117 -5.88 1.39 -5.65
C ILE A 117 -6.19 2.75 -5.03
N ILE A 118 -7.32 2.91 -4.36
CA ILE A 118 -7.72 4.18 -3.77
C ILE A 118 -6.64 4.75 -2.84
N PRO A 119 -6.09 3.99 -1.87
CA PRO A 119 -4.97 4.46 -1.06
C PRO A 119 -3.73 4.83 -1.90
N SER A 120 -3.40 4.04 -2.92
CA SER A 120 -2.26 4.32 -3.81
C SER A 120 -2.37 5.71 -4.45
N ILE A 121 -3.52 6.06 -4.98
CA ILE A 121 -3.75 7.33 -5.68
C ILE A 121 -3.83 8.50 -4.70
N PHE A 122 -4.62 8.37 -3.62
CA PHE A 122 -4.95 9.50 -2.76
C PHE A 122 -4.01 9.70 -1.58
N THR A 123 -3.35 8.64 -1.10
CA THR A 123 -2.43 8.72 0.04
C THR A 123 -0.98 8.36 -0.29
N GLY A 124 -0.75 7.71 -1.45
CA GLY A 124 0.56 7.18 -1.82
C GLY A 124 0.95 5.90 -1.09
N ILE A 125 0.00 5.26 -0.38
CA ILE A 125 0.20 3.95 0.25
C ILE A 125 -0.03 2.88 -0.83
N THR A 126 1.05 2.35 -1.38
CA THR A 126 1.01 1.43 -2.53
C THR A 126 1.05 -0.05 -2.14
N GLU A 127 1.40 -0.35 -0.89
CA GLU A 127 1.58 -1.69 -0.35
C GLU A 127 0.36 -2.61 -0.57
N PRO A 128 -0.90 -2.17 -0.38
CA PRO A 128 -2.05 -3.05 -0.56
C PRO A 128 -2.17 -3.61 -1.98
N ILE A 129 -1.91 -2.78 -3.00
CA ILE A 129 -1.95 -3.25 -4.38
C ILE A 129 -0.68 -4.04 -4.76
N GLU A 130 0.49 -3.64 -4.28
CA GLU A 130 1.76 -4.32 -4.56
C GLU A 130 1.80 -5.72 -3.95
N TYR A 131 1.35 -5.88 -2.70
CA TYR A 131 1.27 -7.19 -2.05
C TYR A 131 0.24 -8.13 -2.69
N SER A 132 -0.75 -7.59 -3.39
CA SER A 132 -1.72 -8.40 -4.10
C SER A 132 -1.09 -9.26 -5.22
N PHE A 133 0.05 -8.86 -5.75
CA PHE A 133 0.78 -9.61 -6.76
C PHE A 133 2.19 -10.07 -6.34
N LEU A 134 2.81 -9.44 -5.33
CA LEU A 134 4.16 -9.78 -4.88
C LEU A 134 4.31 -11.27 -4.55
N PHE A 135 3.42 -11.82 -3.73
CA PHE A 135 3.53 -13.20 -3.29
C PHE A 135 3.03 -14.21 -4.33
N ALA A 136 2.07 -13.81 -5.14
CA ALA A 136 1.49 -14.67 -6.18
C ALA A 136 2.36 -14.73 -7.45
N ALA A 137 3.13 -13.71 -7.72
CA ALA A 137 3.92 -13.53 -8.94
C ALA A 137 5.14 -12.62 -8.69
N PRO A 138 6.18 -13.10 -7.96
CA PRO A 138 7.33 -12.27 -7.60
C PRO A 138 8.02 -11.58 -8.78
N LEU A 139 8.02 -12.22 -9.97
CA LEU A 139 8.60 -11.61 -11.16
C LEU A 139 7.84 -10.37 -11.64
N LEU A 140 6.50 -10.29 -11.41
CA LEU A 140 5.74 -9.07 -11.67
C LEU A 140 6.20 -7.92 -10.76
N PHE A 141 6.59 -8.25 -9.52
CA PHE A 141 7.13 -7.27 -8.60
C PHE A 141 8.52 -6.77 -9.03
N VAL A 142 9.39 -7.65 -9.54
CA VAL A 142 10.68 -7.27 -10.11
C VAL A 142 10.48 -6.30 -11.29
N VAL A 143 9.54 -6.61 -12.19
CA VAL A 143 9.18 -5.73 -13.31
C VAL A 143 8.64 -4.39 -12.80
N HIS A 144 7.78 -4.40 -11.78
CA HIS A 144 7.27 -3.19 -11.15
C HIS A 144 8.42 -2.33 -10.57
N ALA A 145 9.38 -2.94 -9.85
CA ALA A 145 10.54 -2.22 -9.33
C ALA A 145 11.39 -1.58 -10.45
N GLY A 146 11.57 -2.30 -11.57
CA GLY A 146 12.21 -1.75 -12.77
C GLY A 146 11.44 -0.57 -13.37
N TYR A 147 10.13 -0.65 -13.45
CA TYR A 147 9.29 0.44 -13.91
C TYR A 147 9.24 1.63 -12.93
N ALA A 148 9.36 1.39 -11.64
CA ALA A 148 9.54 2.47 -10.68
C ALA A 148 10.85 3.22 -10.96
N GLY A 149 11.98 2.53 -11.13
CA GLY A 149 13.24 3.15 -11.54
C GLY A 149 13.10 3.97 -12.83
N LEU A 150 12.39 3.44 -13.84
CA LEU A 150 12.08 4.16 -15.08
C LEU A 150 11.21 5.40 -14.84
N ALA A 151 10.23 5.34 -13.94
CA ALA A 151 9.39 6.49 -13.58
C ALA A 151 10.24 7.61 -12.97
N TYR A 152 11.14 7.28 -12.05
CA TYR A 152 12.08 8.26 -11.46
C TYR A 152 13.02 8.84 -12.50
N LEU A 153 13.50 8.04 -13.45
CA LEU A 153 14.32 8.52 -14.57
C LEU A 153 13.57 9.56 -15.41
N LEU A 154 12.37 9.23 -15.83
CA LEU A 154 11.58 10.10 -16.70
C LEU A 154 11.14 11.39 -15.99
N THR A 155 10.76 11.30 -14.72
CA THR A 155 10.44 12.50 -13.92
C THR A 155 11.66 13.39 -13.72
N TYR A 156 12.85 12.82 -13.58
CA TYR A 156 14.11 13.59 -13.53
C TYR A 156 14.39 14.29 -14.86
N ILE A 157 14.33 13.57 -15.98
CA ILE A 157 14.59 14.14 -17.32
C ILE A 157 13.60 15.28 -17.65
N CYS A 158 12.31 15.06 -17.34
CA CYS A 158 11.26 16.03 -17.58
C CYS A 158 11.16 17.10 -16.47
N LYS A 159 12.07 17.09 -15.50
CA LYS A 159 12.13 18.01 -14.36
C LYS A 159 10.78 18.14 -13.63
N VAL A 160 10.13 17.01 -13.38
CA VAL A 160 8.89 16.98 -12.60
C VAL A 160 9.22 17.20 -11.14
N ASN A 161 8.77 18.32 -10.58
CA ASN A 161 9.07 18.77 -9.23
C ASN A 161 7.85 18.62 -8.31
N ILE A 162 7.28 17.42 -8.24
CA ILE A 162 6.06 17.13 -7.47
C ILE A 162 6.36 15.98 -6.51
N PRO A 163 6.17 16.17 -5.18
CA PRO A 163 6.42 15.11 -4.21
C PRO A 163 5.40 13.96 -4.33
N GLY A 164 5.85 12.73 -4.16
CA GLY A 164 4.98 11.56 -4.10
C GLY A 164 4.02 11.62 -2.91
N PRO A 165 4.52 11.62 -1.65
CA PRO A 165 3.78 12.03 -0.48
C PRO A 165 4.01 13.52 -0.20
N SER A 166 2.99 14.24 0.25
CA SER A 166 3.08 15.64 0.67
C SER A 166 2.20 15.89 1.89
N SER A 167 2.34 17.07 2.49
CA SER A 167 1.48 17.50 3.58
C SER A 167 -0.01 17.59 3.19
N PHE A 168 -0.29 17.69 1.89
CA PHE A 168 -1.65 17.72 1.34
C PHE A 168 -2.20 16.32 0.99
N GLY A 169 -1.41 15.26 1.13
CA GLY A 169 -1.80 13.89 0.82
C GLY A 169 -0.88 13.20 -0.17
N GLY A 170 -1.40 12.20 -0.89
CA GLY A 170 -0.63 11.41 -1.84
C GLY A 170 -0.58 11.98 -3.26
N PRO A 171 -0.21 11.16 -4.23
CA PRO A 171 0.12 11.57 -5.60
C PRO A 171 -0.93 12.44 -6.28
N PHE A 172 -2.20 12.11 -6.16
CA PHE A 172 -3.27 12.88 -6.81
C PHE A 172 -3.39 14.30 -6.24
N LEU A 173 -3.51 14.43 -4.93
CA LEU A 173 -3.61 15.74 -4.28
C LEU A 173 -2.31 16.53 -4.42
N SER A 174 -1.16 15.86 -4.34
CA SER A 174 0.12 16.49 -4.60
C SER A 174 0.23 17.04 -6.03
N THR A 175 -0.29 16.32 -7.02
CA THR A 175 -0.34 16.83 -8.42
C THR A 175 -1.16 18.10 -8.53
N ILE A 176 -2.23 18.26 -7.74
CA ILE A 176 -3.04 19.49 -7.73
C ILE A 176 -2.30 20.61 -6.99
N PHE A 177 -2.00 20.40 -5.70
CA PHE A 177 -1.51 21.47 -4.81
C PHE A 177 -0.04 21.82 -5.03
N ASN A 178 0.80 20.82 -5.29
CA ASN A 178 2.25 21.02 -5.50
C ASN A 178 2.62 21.00 -6.99
N GLY A 179 1.70 20.57 -7.87
CA GLY A 179 1.91 20.56 -9.31
C GLY A 179 1.23 21.74 -9.99
N ILE A 180 -0.09 21.65 -10.19
CA ILE A 180 -0.85 22.62 -10.98
C ILE A 180 -0.80 24.00 -10.34
N MET A 181 -1.00 24.10 -9.03
CA MET A 181 -0.98 25.38 -8.31
C MET A 181 0.42 26.01 -8.15
N GLN A 182 1.47 25.26 -8.44
CA GLN A 182 2.88 25.72 -8.38
C GLN A 182 3.55 25.67 -9.77
N ALA A 183 2.77 25.86 -10.82
CA ALA A 183 3.26 25.82 -12.19
C ALA A 183 4.31 26.92 -12.46
N ASP A 184 4.13 28.09 -11.87
CA ASP A 184 5.03 29.24 -11.91
C ASP A 184 6.38 28.97 -11.26
N LYS A 185 6.45 28.07 -10.27
CA LYS A 185 7.69 27.62 -9.62
C LYS A 185 8.41 26.49 -10.39
N GLY A 186 7.94 26.12 -11.55
CA GLY A 186 8.56 25.08 -12.37
C GLY A 186 8.24 23.66 -11.91
N SER A 187 7.02 23.41 -11.47
CA SER A 187 6.55 22.06 -11.09
C SER A 187 6.55 21.08 -12.26
N ASN A 188 6.38 21.57 -13.47
CA ASN A 188 6.30 20.80 -14.72
C ASN A 188 5.21 19.69 -14.69
N TRP A 189 4.09 19.98 -14.05
CA TRP A 189 3.01 19.06 -13.75
C TRP A 189 2.41 18.35 -14.97
N ILE A 190 2.44 18.98 -16.14
CA ILE A 190 1.85 18.40 -17.36
C ILE A 190 2.52 17.08 -17.75
N TRP A 191 3.82 16.94 -17.44
CA TRP A 191 4.57 15.71 -17.68
C TRP A 191 4.08 14.53 -16.85
N VAL A 192 3.40 14.77 -15.73
CA VAL A 192 2.77 13.70 -14.95
C VAL A 192 1.75 12.94 -15.81
N PHE A 193 0.96 13.63 -16.62
CA PHE A 193 -0.01 13.00 -17.51
C PHE A 193 0.63 12.44 -18.78
N ILE A 194 1.60 13.19 -19.37
CA ILE A 194 2.31 12.75 -20.58
C ILE A 194 3.08 11.45 -20.34
N ILE A 195 3.70 11.29 -19.17
CA ILE A 195 4.40 10.07 -18.79
C ILE A 195 3.39 9.04 -18.25
N GLY A 196 2.47 9.47 -17.40
CA GLY A 196 1.57 8.61 -16.67
C GLY A 196 0.62 7.79 -17.54
N ILE A 197 0.02 8.42 -18.57
CA ILE A 197 -0.90 7.71 -19.47
C ILE A 197 -0.19 6.55 -20.21
N PRO A 198 0.97 6.72 -20.84
CA PRO A 198 1.74 5.60 -21.37
C PRO A 198 2.12 4.56 -20.32
N PHE A 199 2.43 4.97 -19.07
CA PHE A 199 2.73 4.05 -17.98
C PHE A 199 1.55 3.15 -17.61
N PHE A 200 0.33 3.68 -17.62
CA PHE A 200 -0.88 2.88 -17.41
C PHE A 200 -0.97 1.73 -18.43
N PHE A 201 -0.78 2.03 -19.71
CA PHE A 201 -0.81 1.02 -20.76
C PHE A 201 0.38 0.06 -20.69
N LEU A 202 1.57 0.58 -20.38
CA LEU A 202 2.77 -0.23 -20.18
C LEU A 202 2.54 -1.29 -19.10
N TYR A 203 2.05 -0.89 -17.92
CA TYR A 203 1.72 -1.84 -16.86
C TYR A 203 0.61 -2.80 -17.27
N TYR A 204 -0.46 -2.28 -17.87
CA TYR A 204 -1.60 -3.11 -18.28
C TYR A 204 -1.18 -4.23 -19.23
N PHE A 205 -0.47 -3.91 -20.30
CA PHE A 205 -0.08 -4.90 -21.28
C PHE A 205 0.98 -5.86 -20.76
N THR A 206 1.97 -5.38 -20.04
CA THR A 206 3.02 -6.21 -19.46
C THR A 206 2.45 -7.19 -18.43
N PHE A 207 1.66 -6.70 -17.49
CA PHE A 207 1.05 -7.54 -16.47
C PHE A 207 0.11 -8.57 -17.09
N ARG A 208 -0.76 -8.14 -18.00
CA ARG A 208 -1.65 -9.05 -18.70
C ARG A 208 -0.88 -10.15 -19.47
N PHE A 209 0.14 -9.75 -20.20
CA PHE A 209 0.99 -10.70 -20.95
C PHE A 209 1.65 -11.70 -20.00
N MET A 210 2.29 -11.24 -18.95
CA MET A 210 3.00 -12.10 -18.00
C MET A 210 2.05 -13.01 -17.23
N ILE A 211 0.90 -12.50 -16.76
CA ILE A 211 -0.12 -13.30 -16.06
C ILE A 211 -0.63 -14.43 -16.95
N THR A 212 -0.91 -14.13 -18.22
CA THR A 212 -1.44 -15.14 -19.14
C THR A 212 -0.37 -16.11 -19.62
N LYS A 213 0.83 -15.63 -19.94
CA LYS A 213 1.93 -16.45 -20.46
C LYS A 213 2.50 -17.40 -19.40
N PHE A 214 2.71 -16.92 -18.19
CA PHE A 214 3.32 -17.71 -17.10
C PHE A 214 2.29 -18.35 -16.17
N GLY A 215 1.01 -18.11 -16.40
CA GLY A 215 -0.05 -18.72 -15.60
C GLY A 215 -0.07 -18.25 -14.14
N TYR A 216 0.39 -17.02 -13.83
CA TYR A 216 0.45 -16.54 -12.46
C TYR A 216 -0.90 -16.53 -11.76
N LYS A 217 -0.89 -16.90 -10.47
CA LYS A 217 -2.06 -17.01 -9.61
C LYS A 217 -2.38 -15.68 -8.92
N THR A 218 -2.44 -14.60 -9.71
CA THR A 218 -2.88 -13.29 -9.22
C THR A 218 -4.34 -13.33 -8.72
N PRO A 219 -4.83 -12.30 -7.99
CA PRO A 219 -6.18 -12.30 -7.44
C PRO A 219 -7.24 -12.74 -8.43
N GLY A 220 -8.03 -13.75 -8.06
CA GLY A 220 -9.08 -14.36 -8.88
C GLY A 220 -8.63 -15.42 -9.88
N ARG A 221 -7.33 -15.80 -9.86
CA ARG A 221 -6.78 -16.89 -10.68
C ARG A 221 -6.24 -18.07 -9.87
N GLU A 222 -6.42 -18.02 -8.56
CA GLU A 222 -6.02 -19.10 -7.64
C GLU A 222 -6.66 -20.43 -8.06
N ASP A 223 -5.96 -21.55 -7.85
CA ASP A 223 -6.50 -22.89 -8.12
C ASP A 223 -7.67 -23.18 -7.18
N GLU A 224 -8.60 -24.00 -7.64
CA GLU A 224 -9.78 -24.39 -6.84
C GLU A 224 -9.43 -25.19 -5.58
N GLY A 225 -8.20 -25.71 -5.48
CA GLY A 225 -7.66 -26.37 -4.30
C GLY A 225 -6.74 -25.50 -3.46
N GLN A 226 -6.37 -24.30 -3.93
CA GLN A 226 -5.82 -23.15 -3.20
C GLN A 226 -6.85 -22.02 -3.05
N GLU A 227 -8.14 -22.30 -3.23
CA GLU A 227 -9.04 -21.67 -2.30
C GLU A 227 -8.27 -21.79 -0.98
N VAL A 228 -7.89 -20.63 -0.31
CA VAL A 228 -7.96 -20.64 1.14
C VAL A 228 -8.96 -21.72 1.41
N LYS A 229 -8.52 -23.00 1.77
CA LYS A 229 -9.35 -24.19 2.03
C LYS A 229 -10.66 -23.59 2.38
N LYS A 230 -11.78 -23.77 1.65
CA LYS A 230 -13.03 -23.20 2.07
C LYS A 230 -12.97 -23.44 3.53
N LEU A 231 -12.56 -22.41 4.28
CA LEU A 231 -12.33 -22.51 5.70
C LEU A 231 -13.71 -22.93 6.04
N ASP A 232 -13.85 -24.22 6.27
CA ASP A 232 -15.09 -24.96 6.14
C ASP A 232 -16.19 -24.01 6.50
N LYS A 233 -17.05 -23.61 5.52
CA LYS A 233 -18.13 -22.65 5.75
C LYS A 233 -19.01 -23.07 6.91
N LYS A 234 -18.81 -24.27 7.40
CA LYS A 234 -19.11 -24.84 8.70
C LYS A 234 -17.81 -24.86 9.52
N VAL A 235 -17.66 -23.82 10.33
CA VAL A 235 -17.01 -24.01 11.64
C VAL A 235 -17.66 -25.26 12.18
N SER A 236 -16.87 -26.25 12.62
CA SER A 236 -17.48 -27.44 13.23
C SER A 236 -18.40 -26.94 14.34
N ASP A 237 -19.62 -27.47 14.41
CA ASP A 237 -20.59 -27.04 15.43
C ASP A 237 -19.96 -27.06 16.83
N GLU A 238 -18.99 -27.94 17.03
CA GLU A 238 -18.16 -28.06 18.22
C GLU A 238 -17.26 -26.81 18.45
N MET A 239 -16.59 -26.28 17.44
CA MET A 239 -15.75 -25.08 17.57
C MET A 239 -16.62 -23.83 17.80
N LEU A 240 -17.79 -23.76 17.15
CA LEU A 240 -18.73 -22.67 17.35
C LEU A 240 -19.29 -22.70 18.78
N ALA A 241 -19.67 -23.89 19.28
CA ALA A 241 -20.12 -24.08 20.64
C ALA A 241 -19.03 -23.67 21.65
N THR A 242 -17.76 -24.04 21.40
CA THR A 242 -16.63 -23.65 22.26
C THR A 242 -16.42 -22.13 22.27
N ILE A 243 -16.59 -21.45 21.14
CA ILE A 243 -16.48 -19.99 21.07
C ILE A 243 -17.64 -19.34 21.83
N ILE A 244 -18.88 -19.82 21.66
CA ILE A 244 -20.07 -19.31 22.37
C ILE A 244 -19.92 -19.52 23.89
N GLU A 245 -19.50 -20.71 24.31
CA GLU A 245 -19.22 -21.01 25.71
C GLU A 245 -18.14 -20.07 26.28
N GLY A 246 -17.05 -19.86 25.51
CA GLY A 246 -15.96 -18.95 25.88
C GLY A 246 -16.37 -17.48 25.96
N LEU A 247 -17.45 -17.09 25.32
CA LEU A 247 -18.05 -15.75 25.41
C LEU A 247 -19.03 -15.62 26.60
N GLY A 248 -19.23 -16.69 27.37
CA GLY A 248 -20.19 -16.74 28.48
C GLY A 248 -21.61 -17.16 28.07
N GLY A 249 -21.74 -17.86 26.93
CA GLY A 249 -23.01 -18.31 26.38
C GLY A 249 -23.64 -17.34 25.38
N ALA A 250 -24.61 -17.83 24.60
CA ALA A 250 -25.29 -17.06 23.57
C ALA A 250 -26.01 -15.82 24.13
N ASP A 251 -26.63 -15.96 25.31
CA ASP A 251 -27.34 -14.88 26.00
C ASP A 251 -26.43 -13.73 26.47
N ASN A 252 -25.13 -13.98 26.57
CA ASN A 252 -24.15 -12.97 26.95
C ASN A 252 -23.69 -12.11 25.75
N ILE A 253 -23.95 -12.56 24.52
CA ILE A 253 -23.52 -11.89 23.30
C ILE A 253 -24.50 -10.78 22.92
N LEU A 254 -24.02 -9.53 22.89
CA LEU A 254 -24.84 -8.37 22.48
C LEU A 254 -24.66 -8.03 21.00
N HIS A 255 -23.42 -8.08 20.52
CA HIS A 255 -23.11 -7.73 19.14
C HIS A 255 -21.84 -8.45 18.67
N VAL A 256 -21.86 -8.93 17.43
CA VAL A 256 -20.72 -9.59 16.80
C VAL A 256 -20.33 -8.86 15.53
N ASP A 257 -19.08 -8.48 15.43
CA ASP A 257 -18.46 -7.91 14.24
C ASP A 257 -17.05 -8.49 14.03
N ALA A 258 -16.48 -8.30 12.86
CA ALA A 258 -15.10 -8.70 12.58
C ALA A 258 -14.40 -7.67 11.70
N CYS A 259 -13.12 -7.47 11.95
CA CYS A 259 -12.23 -6.89 10.96
C CYS A 259 -11.38 -8.00 10.32
N PHE A 260 -10.44 -7.65 9.47
CA PHE A 260 -9.67 -8.59 8.66
C PHE A 260 -8.96 -9.71 9.48
N THR A 261 -8.64 -9.44 10.75
CA THR A 261 -7.90 -10.37 11.61
C THR A 261 -8.53 -10.64 12.95
N ARG A 262 -9.57 -9.89 13.37
CA ARG A 262 -10.12 -9.96 14.73
C ARG A 262 -11.62 -10.12 14.72
N LEU A 263 -12.09 -11.10 15.46
CA LEU A 263 -13.50 -11.22 15.87
C LEU A 263 -13.72 -10.24 17.02
N ARG A 264 -14.71 -9.36 16.91
CA ARG A 264 -15.06 -8.34 17.92
C ARG A 264 -16.43 -8.67 18.47
N VAL A 265 -16.49 -8.92 19.77
CA VAL A 265 -17.75 -9.28 20.43
C VAL A 265 -18.01 -8.36 21.60
N LYS A 266 -19.19 -7.71 21.61
CA LYS A 266 -19.73 -7.02 22.78
C LYS A 266 -20.50 -8.00 23.61
N VAL A 267 -20.27 -8.01 24.91
CA VAL A 267 -20.93 -8.90 25.86
C VAL A 267 -21.64 -8.11 26.96
N LYS A 268 -22.67 -8.74 27.56
CA LYS A 268 -23.41 -8.14 28.68
C LYS A 268 -22.53 -8.12 29.95
N ASP A 269 -21.92 -9.27 30.26
CA ASP A 269 -21.07 -9.45 31.43
C ASP A 269 -19.71 -10.05 31.00
N LYS A 270 -18.65 -9.27 31.24
CA LYS A 270 -17.28 -9.68 30.94
C LYS A 270 -16.72 -10.73 31.90
N ALA A 271 -17.26 -10.83 33.12
CA ALA A 271 -16.83 -11.82 34.07
C ALA A 271 -17.12 -13.26 33.62
N LEU A 272 -18.06 -13.41 32.69
CA LEU A 272 -18.42 -14.72 32.09
C LEU A 272 -17.52 -15.09 30.90
N VAL A 273 -16.69 -14.18 30.42
CA VAL A 273 -15.77 -14.45 29.29
C VAL A 273 -14.59 -15.26 29.79
N MET A 274 -14.25 -16.35 29.11
CA MET A 274 -13.15 -17.23 29.50
C MET A 274 -11.79 -16.51 29.52
N PRO A 275 -10.84 -16.95 30.36
CA PRO A 275 -9.50 -16.38 30.47
C PRO A 275 -8.74 -16.40 29.14
N ASP A 276 -7.85 -15.40 28.91
CA ASP A 276 -7.08 -15.23 27.68
C ASP A 276 -6.23 -16.44 27.28
N ALA A 277 -5.73 -17.20 28.26
CA ALA A 277 -4.95 -18.40 28.03
C ALA A 277 -5.79 -19.52 27.37
N ASP A 278 -7.05 -19.64 27.77
CA ASP A 278 -7.98 -20.66 27.28
C ASP A 278 -8.37 -20.43 25.82
N TRP A 279 -8.47 -19.17 25.39
CA TRP A 279 -8.74 -18.84 24.00
C TRP A 279 -7.76 -19.45 23.03
N LYS A 280 -6.44 -19.40 23.34
CA LYS A 280 -5.41 -20.00 22.50
C LYS A 280 -5.53 -21.51 22.46
N GLN A 281 -5.73 -22.13 23.62
CA GLN A 281 -5.72 -23.59 23.77
C GLN A 281 -6.99 -24.22 23.19
N LYS A 282 -8.17 -23.66 23.46
CA LYS A 282 -9.45 -24.26 23.10
C LYS A 282 -9.93 -23.86 21.69
N THR A 283 -9.61 -22.66 21.23
CA THR A 283 -10.15 -22.16 19.95
C THR A 283 -9.09 -21.88 18.88
N GLY A 284 -7.81 -22.06 19.21
CA GLY A 284 -6.71 -21.77 18.29
C GLY A 284 -6.55 -20.28 17.98
N ALA A 285 -6.99 -19.38 18.87
CA ALA A 285 -6.81 -17.95 18.72
C ALA A 285 -5.32 -17.58 18.82
N ASN A 286 -4.87 -16.63 17.99
CA ASN A 286 -3.49 -16.12 18.05
C ASN A 286 -3.27 -15.15 19.23
N GLY A 287 -4.33 -14.59 19.78
CA GLY A 287 -4.32 -13.68 20.91
C GLY A 287 -5.70 -13.15 21.23
N VAL A 288 -5.83 -12.50 22.38
CA VAL A 288 -7.06 -11.87 22.85
C VAL A 288 -6.75 -10.48 23.38
N VAL A 289 -7.65 -9.54 23.17
CA VAL A 289 -7.57 -8.18 23.68
C VAL A 289 -8.87 -7.84 24.39
N GLN A 290 -8.78 -7.58 25.69
CA GLN A 290 -9.92 -7.11 26.47
C GLN A 290 -10.22 -5.64 26.13
N VAL A 291 -11.49 -5.30 25.86
CA VAL A 291 -11.95 -3.93 25.61
C VAL A 291 -13.03 -3.55 26.60
N ALA A 292 -13.38 -2.26 26.68
CA ALA A 292 -14.29 -1.74 27.69
C ALA A 292 -15.64 -2.50 27.74
N ASP A 293 -16.21 -2.84 26.58
CA ASP A 293 -17.55 -3.42 26.42
C ASP A 293 -17.55 -4.85 25.82
N GLY A 294 -16.39 -5.55 25.87
CA GLY A 294 -16.32 -6.90 25.33
C GLY A 294 -14.90 -7.44 25.13
N VAL A 295 -14.72 -8.26 24.09
CA VAL A 295 -13.48 -8.93 23.77
C VAL A 295 -13.19 -8.91 22.26
N GLN A 296 -11.89 -8.81 21.90
CA GLN A 296 -11.42 -8.94 20.53
C GLN A 296 -10.50 -10.18 20.45
N VAL A 297 -10.91 -11.18 19.73
CA VAL A 297 -10.15 -12.43 19.56
C VAL A 297 -9.49 -12.44 18.19
N ILE A 298 -8.17 -12.66 18.17
CA ILE A 298 -7.35 -12.61 16.95
C ILE A 298 -7.32 -14.00 16.32
N TYR A 299 -8.09 -14.16 15.25
CA TYR A 299 -8.18 -15.40 14.46
C TYR A 299 -7.57 -15.30 13.06
N GLY A 300 -7.00 -14.12 12.70
CA GLY A 300 -6.56 -13.88 11.33
C GLY A 300 -7.72 -13.96 10.34
N ALA A 301 -7.49 -14.52 9.17
CA ALA A 301 -8.50 -14.65 8.10
C ALA A 301 -9.77 -15.43 8.51
N LYS A 302 -9.76 -16.15 9.63
CA LYS A 302 -10.93 -16.89 10.14
C LYS A 302 -11.94 -16.00 10.86
N ALA A 303 -11.58 -14.76 11.21
CA ALA A 303 -12.43 -13.88 12.02
C ALA A 303 -13.81 -13.61 11.39
N ASP A 304 -13.85 -13.38 10.08
CA ASP A 304 -15.12 -13.12 9.36
C ASP A 304 -16.01 -14.36 9.26
N ILE A 305 -15.41 -15.54 9.19
CA ILE A 305 -16.15 -16.81 9.17
C ILE A 305 -16.82 -17.06 10.52
N TYR A 306 -16.10 -16.87 11.62
CA TYR A 306 -16.66 -16.99 12.96
C TYR A 306 -17.77 -15.97 13.21
N LYS A 307 -17.60 -14.71 12.75
CA LYS A 307 -18.67 -13.70 12.80
C LYS A 307 -19.95 -14.17 12.10
N ASN A 308 -19.82 -14.68 10.88
CA ASN A 308 -21.00 -15.08 10.08
C ASN A 308 -21.73 -16.28 10.70
N ASN A 309 -20.99 -17.23 11.28
CA ASN A 309 -21.59 -18.39 11.97
C ASN A 309 -22.21 -17.98 13.32
N LEU A 310 -21.59 -17.06 14.08
CA LEU A 310 -22.16 -16.56 15.34
C LEU A 310 -23.42 -15.70 15.15
N LYS A 311 -23.61 -15.05 13.99
CA LYS A 311 -24.84 -14.30 13.68
C LYS A 311 -25.98 -15.18 13.25
N SER A 312 -25.71 -16.41 12.85
CA SER A 312 -26.70 -17.39 12.40
C SER A 312 -27.04 -18.45 13.44
N ALA A 313 -26.35 -18.44 14.58
CA ALA A 313 -26.59 -19.30 15.75
C ALA A 313 -27.44 -18.57 16.79
#